data_060ea4c262183369c93826bf6fa24cc0
#
_entry.id   060ea4c262183369c93826bf6fa24cc0
#
_cell.length_a   1.000
_cell.length_b   1.000
_cell.length_c   1.000
_cell.angle_alpha   90.00
_cell.angle_beta   90.00
_cell.angle_gamma   90.00
#
_symmetry.space_group_name_H-M   'P 1'
#
loop_
_entity.id
_entity.type
_entity.pdbx_description
1 polymer ?
#
loop_
_entity_poly.entity_id
_entity_poly.type
_entity_poly.pdbx_seq_one_letter_code
_entity_poly.pdbx_strand_id
1 'polypeptide(L)'
;VADYYERIGTLVTRLRGLAIYPMLILVCGLLVAGLMAFLLSMLKNDIADLTEEYGEVSKLSQFFGSSWISIFPMGVFAVGFLFYVIVLRSQKMRRFFSWKIPMLRDAALAQYAGLSEALLASGARLPEVIGMVRKLESGSAMETDLAKIEQNLAEGHAGYDSASRGCRTIPDFFNWIVAQAGEDVTAGFGHARTIYTSRAESKMQA
;
A
#
# COMPACT_ATOMS: atom_id res chain seq x y z
N VAL A 1 26.26 0.24 -3.22
CA VAL A 1 25.31 -0.89 -3.24
C VAL A 1 24.91 -1.25 -1.80
N ALA A 2 25.86 -1.41 -0.85
CA ALA A 2 25.55 -1.75 0.55
C ALA A 2 24.64 -0.71 1.22
N ASP A 3 24.95 0.57 1.15
CA ASP A 3 24.13 1.68 1.70
C ASP A 3 22.70 1.74 1.15
N TYR A 4 22.50 1.25 -0.08
CA TYR A 4 21.19 1.19 -0.70
C TYR A 4 20.29 0.11 -0.06
N TYR A 5 20.86 -1.09 0.16
CA TYR A 5 20.13 -2.18 0.83
C TYR A 5 19.85 -1.87 2.31
N GLU A 6 20.74 -1.16 2.97
CA GLU A 6 20.56 -0.74 4.36
C GLU A 6 19.44 0.29 4.51
N ARG A 7 19.35 1.27 3.61
CA ARG A 7 18.26 2.26 3.59
C ARG A 7 16.90 1.65 3.22
N ILE A 8 16.86 0.72 2.26
CA ILE A 8 15.62 -0.01 1.95
C ILE A 8 15.22 -0.90 3.12
N GLY A 9 16.16 -1.56 3.77
CA GLY A 9 15.91 -2.35 4.97
C GLY A 9 15.25 -1.52 6.08
N THR A 10 15.73 -0.32 6.33
CA THR A 10 15.16 0.59 7.35
C THR A 10 13.77 1.10 6.95
N LEU A 11 13.51 1.40 5.68
CA LEU A 11 12.18 1.78 5.21
C LEU A 11 11.17 0.64 5.33
N VAL A 12 11.55 -0.58 4.93
CA VAL A 12 10.69 -1.78 5.08
C VAL A 12 10.42 -2.08 6.55
N THR A 13 11.40 -1.89 7.43
CA THR A 13 11.23 -2.10 8.87
C THR A 13 10.30 -1.05 9.49
N ARG A 14 10.41 0.20 9.09
CA ARG A 14 9.49 1.27 9.52
C ARG A 14 8.06 1.05 8.99
N LEU A 15 7.90 0.62 7.75
CA LEU A 15 6.60 0.27 7.18
C LEU A 15 5.98 -0.96 7.87
N ARG A 16 6.78 -1.95 8.27
CA ARG A 16 6.31 -3.05 9.11
C ARG A 16 5.85 -2.57 10.48
N GLY A 17 6.60 -1.64 11.10
CA GLY A 17 6.19 -1.04 12.37
C GLY A 17 4.85 -0.31 12.28
N LEU A 18 4.63 0.46 11.21
CA LEU A 18 3.36 1.13 10.93
C LEU A 18 2.20 0.16 10.66
N ALA A 19 2.48 -1.03 10.08
CA ALA A 19 1.47 -2.06 9.84
C ALA A 19 1.11 -2.85 11.11
N ILE A 20 2.00 -2.93 12.10
CA ILE A 20 1.74 -3.63 13.38
C ILE A 20 0.69 -2.86 14.21
N TYR A 21 0.70 -1.52 14.17
CA TYR A 21 -0.23 -0.70 14.95
C TYR A 21 -1.71 -0.92 14.59
N PRO A 22 -2.14 -0.88 13.32
CA PRO A 22 -3.51 -1.23 12.93
C PRO A 22 -3.88 -2.68 13.29
N MET A 23 -2.93 -3.61 13.17
CA MET A 23 -3.16 -5.01 13.55
C MET A 23 -3.44 -5.14 15.05
N LEU A 24 -2.67 -4.44 15.88
CA LEU A 24 -2.85 -4.45 17.33
C LEU A 24 -4.21 -3.85 17.72
N ILE A 25 -4.62 -2.72 17.09
CA ILE A 25 -5.94 -2.11 17.29
C ILE A 25 -7.06 -3.09 16.91
N LEU A 26 -6.95 -3.78 15.77
CA LEU A 26 -7.96 -4.73 15.32
C LEU A 26 -8.07 -5.94 16.28
N VAL A 27 -6.94 -6.45 16.76
CA VAL A 27 -6.93 -7.55 17.74
C VAL A 27 -7.52 -7.11 19.08
N CYS A 28 -7.12 -5.95 19.59
CA CYS A 28 -7.69 -5.40 20.82
C CYS A 28 -9.19 -5.11 20.66
N GLY A 29 -9.60 -4.55 19.53
CA GLY A 29 -11.01 -4.30 19.23
C GLY A 29 -11.84 -5.59 19.20
N LEU A 30 -11.29 -6.65 18.63
CA LEU A 30 -11.95 -7.97 18.59
C LEU A 30 -12.08 -8.59 19.99
N LEU A 31 -11.04 -8.45 20.82
CA LEU A 31 -11.09 -8.91 22.21
C LEU A 31 -12.13 -8.14 23.04
N VAL A 32 -12.16 -6.81 22.91
CA VAL A 32 -13.14 -5.96 23.60
C VAL A 32 -14.56 -6.26 23.12
N ALA A 33 -14.77 -6.41 21.81
CA ALA A 33 -16.08 -6.77 21.26
C ALA A 33 -16.54 -8.16 21.71
N GLY A 34 -15.63 -9.13 21.78
CA GLY A 34 -15.91 -10.47 22.31
C GLY A 34 -16.29 -10.44 23.80
N LEU A 35 -15.55 -9.68 24.61
CA LEU A 35 -15.83 -9.50 26.03
C LEU A 35 -17.19 -8.81 26.27
N MET A 36 -17.49 -7.77 25.48
CA MET A 36 -18.80 -7.12 25.52
C MET A 36 -19.94 -8.04 25.12
N ALA A 37 -19.76 -8.84 24.07
CA ALA A 37 -20.76 -9.84 23.67
C ALA A 37 -20.99 -10.89 24.76
N PHE A 38 -19.92 -11.33 25.42
CA PHE A 38 -19.99 -12.27 26.55
C PHE A 38 -20.74 -11.67 27.76
N LEU A 39 -20.38 -10.45 28.15
CA LEU A 39 -21.06 -9.75 29.25
C LEU A 39 -22.56 -9.51 28.97
N LEU A 40 -22.87 -9.08 27.72
CA LEU A 40 -24.27 -8.90 27.32
C LEU A 40 -25.03 -10.22 27.29
N SER A 41 -24.42 -11.34 26.97
CA SER A 41 -25.05 -12.65 27.03
C SER A 41 -25.36 -13.12 28.47
N MET A 42 -24.46 -12.83 29.42
CA MET A 42 -24.70 -13.07 30.84
C MET A 42 -25.83 -12.19 31.36
N LEU A 43 -25.74 -10.89 31.08
CA LEU A 43 -26.74 -9.92 31.55
C LEU A 43 -28.13 -10.19 30.98
N LYS A 44 -28.23 -10.75 29.79
CA LYS A 44 -29.49 -11.12 29.16
C LYS A 44 -30.22 -12.20 29.95
N ASN A 45 -29.52 -13.18 30.50
CA ASN A 45 -30.11 -14.24 31.30
C ASN A 45 -30.65 -13.66 32.64
N ASP A 46 -29.86 -12.81 33.30
CA ASP A 46 -30.26 -12.17 34.56
C ASP A 46 -31.44 -11.19 34.39
N ILE A 47 -31.46 -10.45 33.23
CA ILE A 47 -32.58 -9.54 32.93
C ILE A 47 -33.83 -10.34 32.52
N ALA A 48 -33.72 -11.50 31.89
CA ALA A 48 -34.87 -12.33 31.57
C ALA A 48 -35.61 -12.79 32.81
N ASP A 49 -34.86 -13.21 33.84
CA ASP A 49 -35.43 -13.61 35.14
C ASP A 49 -36.12 -12.45 35.87
N LEU A 50 -35.57 -11.23 35.79
CA LEU A 50 -36.17 -10.02 36.39
C LEU A 50 -37.38 -9.50 35.60
N THR A 51 -37.47 -9.76 34.28
CA THR A 51 -38.56 -9.28 33.42
C THR A 51 -39.85 -10.09 33.63
N GLU A 52 -39.74 -11.36 34.05
CA GLU A 52 -40.90 -12.15 34.44
C GLU A 52 -41.55 -11.59 35.71
N GLU A 53 -40.79 -10.92 36.58
CA GLU A 53 -41.28 -10.39 37.89
C GLU A 53 -41.90 -8.99 37.77
N TYR A 54 -41.47 -8.15 36.79
CA TYR A 54 -41.84 -6.71 36.75
C TYR A 54 -42.57 -6.22 35.48
N GLY A 55 -42.94 -7.07 34.55
CA GLY A 55 -43.96 -6.86 33.50
C GLY A 55 -43.83 -5.69 32.50
N GLU A 56 -42.97 -4.71 32.68
CA GLU A 56 -42.97 -3.46 31.86
C GLU A 56 -41.67 -3.05 31.15
N VAL A 57 -40.65 -3.89 31.07
CA VAL A 57 -39.38 -3.52 30.42
C VAL A 57 -39.31 -4.01 28.96
N SER A 58 -40.45 -4.05 28.25
CA SER A 58 -40.61 -4.85 27.05
C SER A 58 -39.92 -4.32 25.77
N LYS A 59 -39.65 -3.01 25.64
CA LYS A 59 -39.08 -2.45 24.40
C LYS A 59 -37.54 -2.37 24.43
N LEU A 60 -36.96 -2.02 25.55
CA LEU A 60 -35.51 -1.95 25.73
C LEU A 60 -34.88 -3.37 25.77
N SER A 61 -35.53 -4.29 26.49
CA SER A 61 -35.07 -5.69 26.55
C SER A 61 -35.21 -6.41 25.21
N GLN A 62 -36.21 -6.06 24.40
CA GLN A 62 -36.36 -6.58 23.03
C GLN A 62 -35.28 -6.03 22.09
N PHE A 63 -34.89 -4.77 22.26
CA PHE A 63 -33.82 -4.16 21.45
C PHE A 63 -32.44 -4.72 21.83
N PHE A 64 -32.12 -4.80 23.13
CA PHE A 64 -30.86 -5.41 23.60
C PHE A 64 -30.87 -6.95 23.54
N GLY A 65 -32.02 -7.56 23.56
CA GLY A 65 -32.20 -9.01 23.45
C GLY A 65 -32.04 -9.57 22.05
N SER A 66 -31.98 -8.70 21.03
CA SER A 66 -31.68 -9.13 19.67
C SER A 66 -30.24 -9.61 19.61
N SER A 67 -30.05 -10.92 19.39
CA SER A 67 -28.72 -11.56 19.23
C SER A 67 -27.84 -10.88 18.16
N TRP A 68 -28.45 -10.16 17.25
CA TRP A 68 -27.78 -9.42 16.19
C TRP A 68 -26.92 -8.25 16.70
N ILE A 69 -27.36 -7.56 17.76
CA ILE A 69 -26.62 -6.42 18.30
C ILE A 69 -25.33 -6.86 18.99
N SER A 70 -25.33 -8.03 19.63
CA SER A 70 -24.12 -8.60 20.23
C SER A 70 -23.14 -9.17 19.20
N ILE A 71 -23.64 -9.71 18.08
CA ILE A 71 -22.82 -10.35 17.04
C ILE A 71 -22.31 -9.33 16.02
N PHE A 72 -23.04 -8.23 15.79
CA PHE A 72 -22.72 -7.24 14.77
C PHE A 72 -21.32 -6.60 14.92
N PRO A 73 -20.90 -6.07 16.09
CA PRO A 73 -19.56 -5.51 16.25
C PRO A 73 -18.46 -6.57 16.06
N MET A 74 -18.68 -7.79 16.56
CA MET A 74 -17.74 -8.89 16.35
C MET A 74 -17.59 -9.26 14.87
N GLY A 75 -18.71 -9.26 14.12
CA GLY A 75 -18.72 -9.48 12.69
C GLY A 75 -17.94 -8.41 11.92
N VAL A 76 -18.15 -7.14 12.24
CA VAL A 76 -17.43 -6.01 11.62
C VAL A 76 -15.92 -6.11 11.86
N PHE A 77 -15.49 -6.39 13.09
CA PHE A 77 -14.07 -6.56 13.41
C PHE A 77 -13.47 -7.79 12.74
N ALA A 78 -14.20 -8.91 12.68
CA ALA A 78 -13.75 -10.12 12.01
C ALA A 78 -13.58 -9.92 10.49
N VAL A 79 -14.54 -9.24 9.83
CA VAL A 79 -14.44 -8.87 8.42
C VAL A 79 -13.29 -7.91 8.16
N GLY A 80 -13.11 -6.90 9.03
CA GLY A 80 -11.97 -5.96 8.96
C GLY A 80 -10.63 -6.67 9.09
N PHE A 81 -10.52 -7.61 10.01
CA PHE A 81 -9.32 -8.42 10.21
C PHE A 81 -9.03 -9.33 9.01
N LEU A 82 -10.06 -10.00 8.49
CA LEU A 82 -9.94 -10.86 7.31
C LEU A 82 -9.53 -10.06 6.07
N PHE A 83 -10.13 -8.89 5.86
CA PHE A 83 -9.75 -7.95 4.80
C PHE A 83 -8.28 -7.51 4.95
N TYR A 84 -7.86 -7.16 6.17
CA TYR A 84 -6.48 -6.77 6.45
C TYR A 84 -5.49 -7.90 6.14
N VAL A 85 -5.79 -9.13 6.56
CA VAL A 85 -4.96 -10.32 6.26
C VAL A 85 -4.88 -10.57 4.75
N ILE A 86 -6.00 -10.46 4.03
CA ILE A 86 -6.03 -10.61 2.56
C ILE A 86 -5.17 -9.55 1.88
N VAL A 87 -5.26 -8.29 2.30
CA VAL A 87 -4.44 -7.19 1.76
C VAL A 87 -2.95 -7.44 2.00
N LEU A 88 -2.57 -7.86 3.20
CA LEU A 88 -1.17 -8.18 3.53
C LEU A 88 -0.64 -9.39 2.75
N ARG A 89 -1.46 -10.42 2.56
CA ARG A 89 -1.06 -11.66 1.89
C ARG A 89 -1.04 -11.53 0.37
N SER A 90 -1.91 -10.69 -0.19
CA SER A 90 -2.01 -10.49 -1.64
C SER A 90 -1.00 -9.46 -2.14
N GLN A 91 0.06 -9.91 -2.83
CA GLN A 91 1.03 -9.01 -3.45
C GLN A 91 0.39 -8.05 -4.46
N LYS A 92 -0.63 -8.50 -5.21
CA LYS A 92 -1.37 -7.68 -6.18
C LYS A 92 -2.16 -6.56 -5.50
N MET A 93 -2.86 -6.85 -4.41
CA MET A 93 -3.61 -5.85 -3.62
C MET A 93 -2.66 -4.83 -2.99
N ARG A 94 -1.55 -5.28 -2.40
CA ARG A 94 -0.54 -4.39 -1.81
C ARG A 94 0.05 -3.44 -2.85
N ARG A 95 0.37 -3.94 -4.04
CA ARG A 95 0.88 -3.12 -5.16
C ARG A 95 -0.17 -2.14 -5.69
N PHE A 96 -1.44 -2.54 -5.76
CA PHE A 96 -2.52 -1.64 -6.15
C PHE A 96 -2.74 -0.51 -5.13
N PHE A 97 -2.73 -0.83 -3.83
CA PHE A 97 -2.86 0.17 -2.77
C PHE A 97 -1.65 1.10 -2.68
N SER A 98 -0.43 0.62 -2.97
CA SER A 98 0.78 1.46 -2.94
C SER A 98 0.70 2.63 -3.91
N TRP A 99 -0.02 2.50 -5.03
CA TRP A 99 -0.18 3.56 -6.01
C TRP A 99 -1.29 4.57 -5.68
N LYS A 100 -2.27 4.20 -4.83
CA LYS A 100 -3.30 5.13 -4.35
C LYS A 100 -2.81 6.05 -3.22
N ILE A 101 -1.82 5.62 -2.46
CA ILE A 101 -1.25 6.40 -1.36
C ILE A 101 -0.08 7.23 -1.92
N PRO A 102 -0.15 8.60 -1.89
CA PRO A 102 0.85 9.45 -2.52
C PRO A 102 2.28 9.20 -2.03
N MET A 103 2.44 8.92 -0.75
CA MET A 103 3.74 8.61 -0.12
C MET A 103 4.35 7.31 -0.70
N LEU A 104 3.54 6.25 -0.81
CA LEU A 104 4.01 4.96 -1.33
C LEU A 104 4.28 5.03 -2.83
N ARG A 105 3.53 5.86 -3.56
CA ARG A 105 3.79 6.13 -4.98
C ARG A 105 5.15 6.81 -5.18
N ASP A 106 5.46 7.84 -4.38
CA ASP A 106 6.73 8.53 -4.48
C ASP A 106 7.91 7.60 -4.11
N ALA A 107 7.73 6.73 -3.12
CA ALA A 107 8.71 5.70 -2.78
C ALA A 107 8.91 4.66 -3.91
N ALA A 108 7.83 4.23 -4.56
CA ALA A 108 7.91 3.32 -5.72
C ALA A 108 8.63 3.95 -6.91
N LEU A 109 8.37 5.24 -7.18
CA LEU A 109 9.08 6.00 -8.22
C LEU A 109 10.57 6.18 -7.88
N ALA A 110 10.90 6.44 -6.61
CA ALA A 110 12.30 6.50 -6.16
C ALA A 110 13.02 5.15 -6.34
N GLN A 111 12.33 4.04 -6.04
CA GLN A 111 12.85 2.70 -6.24
C GLN A 111 13.05 2.39 -7.73
N TYR A 112 12.08 2.73 -8.58
CA TYR A 112 12.19 2.61 -10.03
C TYR A 112 13.42 3.37 -10.56
N ALA A 113 13.56 4.62 -10.17
CA ALA A 113 14.69 5.46 -10.57
C ALA A 113 16.03 4.89 -10.10
N GLY A 114 16.13 4.43 -8.86
CA GLY A 114 17.35 3.86 -8.31
C GLY A 114 17.77 2.54 -8.95
N LEU A 115 16.80 1.67 -9.28
CA LEU A 115 17.07 0.43 -10.02
C LEU A 115 17.55 0.74 -11.44
N SER A 116 16.87 1.66 -12.14
CA SER A 116 17.24 2.06 -13.49
C SER A 116 18.63 2.70 -13.53
N GLU A 117 18.94 3.62 -12.60
CA GLU A 117 20.27 4.20 -12.45
C GLU A 117 21.35 3.13 -12.24
N ALA A 118 21.13 2.18 -11.32
CA ALA A 118 22.12 1.15 -11.01
C ALA A 118 22.37 0.21 -12.21
N LEU A 119 21.32 -0.16 -12.95
CA LEU A 119 21.43 -1.02 -14.13
C LEU A 119 22.11 -0.28 -15.28
N LEU A 120 21.76 0.97 -15.55
CA LEU A 120 22.41 1.79 -16.57
C LEU A 120 23.89 2.03 -16.22
N ALA A 121 24.21 2.33 -14.95
CA ALA A 121 25.58 2.48 -14.49
C ALA A 121 26.43 1.19 -14.63
N SER A 122 25.79 0.02 -14.61
CA SER A 122 26.47 -1.26 -14.90
C SER A 122 26.69 -1.52 -16.39
N GLY A 123 26.26 -0.62 -17.28
CA GLY A 123 26.45 -0.73 -18.73
C GLY A 123 25.27 -1.39 -19.46
N ALA A 124 24.15 -1.66 -18.79
CA ALA A 124 22.96 -2.18 -19.43
C ALA A 124 22.33 -1.11 -20.36
N ARG A 125 21.73 -1.53 -21.46
CA ARG A 125 21.04 -0.62 -22.39
C ARG A 125 19.66 -0.26 -21.86
N LEU A 126 19.20 0.97 -22.15
CA LEU A 126 17.90 1.46 -21.67
C LEU A 126 16.73 0.50 -21.96
N PRO A 127 16.57 -0.10 -23.15
CA PRO A 127 15.49 -1.06 -23.38
C PRO A 127 15.57 -2.32 -22.49
N GLU A 128 16.79 -2.80 -22.24
CA GLU A 128 17.02 -3.96 -21.37
C GLU A 128 16.65 -3.64 -19.92
N VAL A 129 17.03 -2.44 -19.45
CA VAL A 129 16.68 -1.94 -18.10
C VAL A 129 15.17 -1.85 -17.93
N ILE A 130 14.46 -1.22 -18.88
CA ILE A 130 13.00 -1.10 -18.83
C ILE A 130 12.33 -2.48 -18.82
N GLY A 131 12.80 -3.42 -19.66
CA GLY A 131 12.28 -4.80 -19.66
C GLY A 131 12.52 -5.55 -18.36
N MET A 132 13.68 -5.36 -17.70
CA MET A 132 13.98 -5.96 -16.40
C MET A 132 13.08 -5.37 -15.29
N VAL A 133 12.98 -4.05 -15.26
CA VAL A 133 12.14 -3.37 -14.25
C VAL A 133 10.67 -3.71 -14.44
N ARG A 134 10.17 -3.82 -15.67
CA ARG A 134 8.81 -4.29 -15.96
C ARG A 134 8.53 -5.66 -15.35
N LYS A 135 9.47 -6.61 -15.47
CA LYS A 135 9.33 -7.94 -14.86
C LYS A 135 9.26 -7.88 -13.34
N LEU A 136 10.05 -7.01 -12.72
CA LEU A 136 10.04 -6.80 -11.26
C LEU A 136 8.74 -6.13 -10.79
N GLU A 137 8.20 -5.20 -11.58
CA GLU A 137 6.96 -4.47 -11.32
C GLU A 137 5.70 -5.18 -11.84
N SER A 138 5.81 -6.44 -12.25
CA SER A 138 4.67 -7.22 -12.74
C SER A 138 3.53 -7.24 -11.72
N GLY A 139 2.32 -6.90 -12.17
CA GLY A 139 1.11 -6.73 -11.34
C GLY A 139 1.02 -5.39 -10.61
N SER A 140 1.92 -4.43 -10.84
CA SER A 140 1.79 -3.04 -10.38
C SER A 140 1.05 -2.18 -11.41
N ALA A 141 0.56 -1.00 -10.97
CA ALA A 141 -0.04 -0.04 -11.90
C ALA A 141 0.97 0.52 -12.93
N MET A 142 2.27 0.44 -12.64
CA MET A 142 3.34 0.92 -13.51
C MET A 142 3.67 -0.06 -14.64
N GLU A 143 3.27 -1.33 -14.54
CA GLU A 143 3.57 -2.35 -15.55
C GLU A 143 3.11 -1.95 -16.96
N THR A 144 1.92 -1.37 -17.06
CA THR A 144 1.34 -0.93 -18.34
C THR A 144 2.12 0.22 -18.97
N ASP A 145 2.60 1.16 -18.17
CA ASP A 145 3.41 2.27 -18.65
C ASP A 145 4.82 1.79 -19.06
N LEU A 146 5.41 0.90 -18.28
CA LEU A 146 6.70 0.29 -18.62
C LEU A 146 6.63 -0.56 -19.90
N ALA A 147 5.54 -1.31 -20.10
CA ALA A 147 5.31 -2.04 -21.34
C ALA A 147 5.23 -1.09 -22.55
N LYS A 148 4.58 0.06 -22.38
CA LYS A 148 4.46 1.08 -23.41
C LYS A 148 5.83 1.72 -23.73
N ILE A 149 6.61 2.05 -22.69
CA ILE A 149 7.97 2.59 -22.87
C ILE A 149 8.84 1.57 -23.61
N GLU A 150 8.80 0.29 -23.23
CA GLU A 150 9.55 -0.78 -23.88
C GLU A 150 9.17 -0.91 -25.37
N GLN A 151 7.88 -0.86 -25.68
CA GLN A 151 7.38 -0.89 -27.05
C GLN A 151 7.87 0.32 -27.86
N ASN A 152 7.71 1.54 -27.32
CA ASN A 152 8.16 2.75 -28.00
C ASN A 152 9.67 2.75 -28.27
N LEU A 153 10.48 2.24 -27.33
CA LEU A 153 11.92 2.06 -27.54
C LEU A 153 12.22 1.02 -28.65
N ALA A 154 11.44 -0.06 -28.72
CA ALA A 154 11.57 -1.08 -29.78
C ALA A 154 11.18 -0.54 -31.17
N GLU A 155 10.21 0.41 -31.22
CA GLU A 155 9.79 1.12 -32.44
C GLU A 155 10.79 2.17 -32.90
N GLY A 156 11.91 2.37 -32.20
CA GLY A 156 13.01 3.25 -32.59
C GLY A 156 12.92 4.68 -32.05
N HIS A 157 12.08 4.94 -31.07
CA HIS A 157 12.10 6.22 -30.36
C HIS A 157 13.42 6.39 -29.59
N ALA A 158 14.29 7.28 -30.08
CA ALA A 158 15.64 7.47 -29.56
C ALA A 158 15.62 8.31 -28.27
N GLY A 159 15.40 7.69 -27.14
CA GLY A 159 15.54 8.34 -25.83
C GLY A 159 14.31 8.15 -24.94
N TYR A 160 14.56 8.32 -23.64
CA TYR A 160 13.55 8.12 -22.61
C TYR A 160 12.37 9.12 -22.73
N ASP A 161 12.66 10.38 -23.11
CA ASP A 161 11.62 11.41 -23.25
C ASP A 161 10.57 11.02 -24.29
N SER A 162 11.02 10.63 -25.49
CA SER A 162 10.10 10.24 -26.57
C SER A 162 9.36 8.94 -26.24
N ALA A 163 10.04 7.99 -25.58
CA ALA A 163 9.47 6.70 -25.23
C ALA A 163 8.45 6.77 -24.08
N SER A 164 8.62 7.70 -23.13
CA SER A 164 7.74 7.86 -21.98
C SER A 164 6.47 8.69 -22.22
N ARG A 165 6.32 9.24 -23.42
CA ARG A 165 5.14 10.07 -23.77
C ARG A 165 3.84 9.28 -23.67
N GLY A 166 2.86 9.86 -22.96
CA GLY A 166 1.52 9.30 -22.76
C GLY A 166 1.47 8.20 -21.71
N CYS A 167 2.48 8.06 -20.85
CA CYS A 167 2.37 7.32 -19.60
C CYS A 167 1.36 8.02 -18.69
N ARG A 168 0.54 7.23 -17.96
CA ARG A 168 -0.50 7.76 -17.06
C ARG A 168 -0.13 7.60 -15.60
N THR A 169 0.61 6.58 -15.29
CA THR A 169 0.97 6.22 -13.91
C THR A 169 2.25 6.93 -13.48
N ILE A 170 3.24 7.01 -14.41
CA ILE A 170 4.47 7.77 -14.20
C ILE A 170 4.16 9.25 -14.39
N PRO A 171 4.39 10.12 -13.38
CA PRO A 171 4.11 11.54 -13.50
C PRO A 171 4.96 12.22 -14.57
N ASP A 172 4.39 13.20 -15.29
CA ASP A 172 5.13 13.99 -16.30
C ASP A 172 6.36 14.67 -15.71
N PHE A 173 6.28 15.09 -14.44
CA PHE A 173 7.42 15.67 -13.73
C PHE A 173 8.59 14.69 -13.56
N PHE A 174 8.31 13.39 -13.34
CA PHE A 174 9.35 12.37 -13.32
C PHE A 174 10.03 12.24 -14.68
N ASN A 175 9.22 12.13 -15.74
CA ASN A 175 9.71 12.03 -17.10
C ASN A 175 10.55 13.24 -17.50
N TRP A 176 10.10 14.44 -17.09
CA TRP A 176 10.82 15.68 -17.33
C TRP A 176 12.19 15.70 -16.64
N ILE A 177 12.30 15.26 -15.36
CA ILE A 177 13.58 15.19 -14.66
C ILE A 177 14.56 14.28 -15.41
N VAL A 178 14.11 13.09 -15.82
CA VAL A 178 14.97 12.14 -16.53
C VAL A 178 15.37 12.70 -17.90
N ALA A 179 14.46 13.33 -18.61
CA ALA A 179 14.71 13.91 -19.93
C ALA A 179 15.66 15.11 -19.88
N GLN A 180 15.65 15.88 -18.80
CA GLN A 180 16.51 17.07 -18.65
C GLN A 180 18.00 16.74 -18.59
N ALA A 181 18.37 15.51 -18.25
CA ALA A 181 19.76 15.05 -18.28
C ALA A 181 20.30 14.80 -19.72
N GLY A 182 19.46 14.93 -20.73
CA GLY A 182 19.86 14.81 -22.14
C GLY A 182 20.39 13.42 -22.49
N GLU A 183 21.65 13.34 -22.91
CA GLU A 183 22.29 12.08 -23.29
C GLU A 183 22.64 11.19 -22.09
N ASP A 184 22.86 11.77 -20.90
CA ASP A 184 23.17 11.02 -19.68
C ASP A 184 21.89 10.61 -18.92
N VAL A 185 21.16 9.66 -19.47
CA VAL A 185 19.95 9.11 -18.88
C VAL A 185 20.23 8.55 -17.48
N THR A 186 21.45 8.07 -17.20
CA THR A 186 21.84 7.54 -15.88
C THR A 186 21.80 8.62 -14.82
N ALA A 187 22.39 9.77 -15.10
CA ALA A 187 22.33 10.94 -14.20
C ALA A 187 20.88 11.42 -14.01
N GLY A 188 20.06 11.38 -15.07
CA GLY A 188 18.63 11.71 -15.00
C GLY A 188 17.85 10.85 -14.01
N PHE A 189 18.05 9.54 -14.06
CA PHE A 189 17.46 8.63 -13.07
C PHE A 189 18.00 8.86 -11.66
N GLY A 190 19.29 9.20 -11.49
CA GLY A 190 19.89 9.54 -10.22
C GLY A 190 19.26 10.80 -9.59
N HIS A 191 19.02 11.84 -10.39
CA HIS A 191 18.29 13.02 -9.95
C HIS A 191 16.85 12.72 -9.56
N ALA A 192 16.13 11.96 -10.39
CA ALA A 192 14.77 11.53 -10.09
C ALA A 192 14.70 10.74 -8.77
N ARG A 193 15.63 9.80 -8.55
CA ARG A 193 15.75 9.06 -7.30
C ARG A 193 15.86 9.99 -6.10
N THR A 194 16.79 10.94 -6.14
CA THR A 194 17.05 11.85 -5.02
C THR A 194 15.82 12.68 -4.68
N ILE A 195 15.16 13.25 -5.69
CA ILE A 195 13.96 14.09 -5.51
C ILE A 195 12.79 13.27 -4.94
N TYR A 196 12.52 12.10 -5.49
CA TYR A 196 11.38 11.29 -5.05
C TYR A 196 11.63 10.61 -3.70
N THR A 197 12.88 10.29 -3.34
CA THR A 197 13.23 9.84 -1.99
C THR A 197 12.95 10.93 -0.97
N SER A 198 13.42 12.15 -1.20
CA SER A 198 13.17 13.30 -0.32
C SER A 198 11.67 13.61 -0.18
N ARG A 199 10.89 13.52 -1.27
CA ARG A 199 9.42 13.68 -1.23
C ARG A 199 8.73 12.58 -0.41
N ALA A 200 9.16 11.34 -0.56
CA ALA A 200 8.61 10.25 0.23
C ALA A 200 8.93 10.42 1.72
N GLU A 201 10.14 10.82 2.07
CA GLU A 201 10.57 11.07 3.44
C GLU A 201 9.82 12.25 4.07
N SER A 202 9.66 13.37 3.37
CA SER A 202 8.92 14.53 3.88
C SER A 202 7.44 14.23 4.15
N LYS A 203 6.81 13.40 3.31
CA LYS A 203 5.42 12.96 3.51
C LYS A 203 5.26 11.90 4.62
N MET A 204 6.34 11.26 5.05
CA MET A 204 6.34 10.36 6.21
C MET A 204 6.45 11.12 7.54
N GLN A 205 6.97 12.34 7.52
CA GLN A 205 7.17 13.15 8.72
C GLN A 205 5.99 14.10 9.01
N ALA A 206 5.12 14.33 8.04
CA ALA A 206 3.91 15.14 8.14
C ALA A 206 2.71 14.32 8.61
#